data_111a105aabab3dc5cbda181a167225b9
#
_entry.id   111a105aabab3dc5cbda181a167225b9
#
_cell.length_a   1.000
_cell.length_b   1.000
_cell.length_c   1.000
_cell.angle_alpha   90.00
_cell.angle_beta   90.00
_cell.angle_gamma   90.00
#
_symmetry.space_group_name_H-M   'P 1'
#
loop_
_entity.id
_entity.type
_entity.pdbx_description
1 polymer ?
#
loop_
_entity_poly.entity_id
_entity_poly.type
_entity_poly.pdbx_seq_one_letter_code
_entity_poly.pdbx_strand_id
1 'polypeptide(L)'
;MPDIQELTPRQIVAELDTYIVGQHKAKRAVAIALRNRYRREKLPAEMQRDIIPKNILMIGPTGVGKTEIARRLASLAGAPFVKVEATKYTEVGYVGRDVESMVRDLAEAAIRMVRDERRGEVKDAADHAAVEHIIDVLHPETKPPQSSATNPFASTLGSIFGNSFGNQNAQPAQPAAPTVAQAPPHESQRIRDEARTDIERGFYDVRLIEIEVEEAAQLPMGMMGGGDPSQMQGGDMSEMLAGLMPKKKAKKRVTVADARRIFAQEEEGKLIDMDAVKREALRRAGERGIIFIDEIDKIATREGRGADVSREGVQRDILPIVEGSTVTTKYGTLATDHVLFIAAGAFHMSKPSDLIPELQGRFPIRVELDSLTAADFETILTQPKNALLMQYTALLAADGVSLDIRPDAIAAIARIATEVNERDENIGARRLHTVLERLFEEIGYAAPESAPAVTIDAPYVVERLGEIAANADLSNFIL
;
A
#
# COMPACT_ATOMS: atom_id res chain seq x y z
N MET A 1 -13.77 12.83 -7.96
CA MET A 1 -12.77 12.90 -9.05
C MET A 1 -13.45 12.40 -10.31
N PRO A 2 -13.19 12.95 -11.51
CA PRO A 2 -13.72 12.37 -12.75
C PRO A 2 -13.26 10.91 -12.85
N ASP A 3 -14.09 10.04 -13.40
CA ASP A 3 -13.72 8.65 -13.58
C ASP A 3 -12.46 8.59 -14.45
N ILE A 4 -11.39 8.03 -13.89
CA ILE A 4 -10.07 7.97 -14.51
C ILE A 4 -10.11 7.29 -15.88
N GLN A 5 -11.10 6.43 -16.10
CA GLN A 5 -11.35 5.76 -17.39
C GLN A 5 -11.72 6.74 -18.53
N GLU A 6 -12.10 7.96 -18.19
CA GLU A 6 -12.47 9.00 -19.17
C GLU A 6 -11.31 9.95 -19.52
N LEU A 7 -10.24 9.97 -18.72
CA LEU A 7 -9.12 10.90 -18.94
C LEU A 7 -8.45 10.68 -20.30
N THR A 8 -8.27 11.75 -21.03
CA THR A 8 -7.45 11.78 -22.25
C THR A 8 -5.95 11.72 -21.90
N PRO A 9 -5.07 11.30 -22.83
CA PRO A 9 -3.62 11.34 -22.58
C PRO A 9 -3.10 12.72 -22.16
N ARG A 10 -3.68 13.81 -22.67
CA ARG A 10 -3.30 15.17 -22.29
C ARG A 10 -3.67 15.48 -20.84
N GLN A 11 -4.84 15.05 -20.39
CA GLN A 11 -5.28 15.20 -19.00
C GLN A 11 -4.43 14.35 -18.05
N ILE A 12 -4.07 13.11 -18.45
CA ILE A 12 -3.14 12.27 -17.67
C ILE A 12 -1.79 12.97 -17.51
N VAL A 13 -1.25 13.58 -18.59
CA VAL A 13 0.00 14.35 -18.50
C VAL A 13 -0.17 15.54 -17.56
N ALA A 14 -1.28 16.30 -17.65
CA ALA A 14 -1.54 17.43 -16.78
C ALA A 14 -1.62 17.02 -15.29
N GLU A 15 -2.23 15.87 -14.99
CA GLU A 15 -2.23 15.32 -13.62
C GLU A 15 -0.82 14.93 -13.15
N LEU A 16 -0.01 14.32 -14.03
CA LEU A 16 1.39 14.03 -13.72
C LEU A 16 2.21 15.31 -13.51
N ASP A 17 1.92 16.39 -14.24
CA ASP A 17 2.60 17.69 -14.11
C ASP A 17 2.40 18.30 -12.72
N THR A 18 1.33 17.94 -12.00
CA THR A 18 1.10 18.42 -10.62
C THR A 18 2.12 17.88 -9.60
N TYR A 19 2.83 16.82 -9.94
CA TYR A 19 3.78 16.14 -9.04
C TYR A 19 5.20 16.05 -9.59
N ILE A 20 5.36 16.07 -10.91
CA ILE A 20 6.62 15.77 -11.60
C ILE A 20 6.96 16.91 -12.51
N VAL A 21 8.13 17.50 -12.30
CA VAL A 21 8.66 18.59 -13.12
C VAL A 21 9.35 18.06 -14.35
N GLY A 22 9.20 18.70 -15.49
CA GLY A 22 9.84 18.32 -16.75
C GLY A 22 9.38 16.95 -17.29
N GLN A 23 10.29 16.21 -17.90
CA GLN A 23 10.11 14.82 -18.34
C GLN A 23 8.93 14.59 -19.30
N HIS A 24 8.64 15.52 -20.20
CA HIS A 24 7.45 15.51 -21.06
C HIS A 24 7.35 14.27 -21.95
N LYS A 25 8.50 13.76 -22.48
CA LYS A 25 8.54 12.56 -23.32
C LYS A 25 8.08 11.33 -22.53
N ALA A 26 8.57 11.18 -21.28
CA ALA A 26 8.23 10.05 -20.42
C ALA A 26 6.76 10.11 -19.99
N LYS A 27 6.26 11.26 -19.53
CA LYS A 27 4.85 11.47 -19.18
C LYS A 27 3.92 11.15 -20.35
N ARG A 28 4.27 11.59 -21.56
CA ARG A 28 3.49 11.31 -22.77
C ARG A 28 3.46 9.81 -23.08
N ALA A 29 4.60 9.11 -22.99
CA ALA A 29 4.67 7.68 -23.28
C ALA A 29 3.82 6.87 -22.30
N VAL A 30 3.93 7.12 -20.99
CA VAL A 30 3.14 6.43 -19.96
C VAL A 30 1.65 6.77 -20.06
N ALA A 31 1.30 8.00 -20.40
CA ALA A 31 -0.10 8.42 -20.60
C ALA A 31 -0.74 7.69 -21.81
N ILE A 32 0.01 7.52 -22.89
CA ILE A 32 -0.45 6.75 -24.07
C ILE A 32 -0.61 5.27 -23.68
N ALA A 33 0.35 4.69 -22.98
CA ALA A 33 0.31 3.30 -22.55
C ALA A 33 -0.93 3.04 -21.65
N LEU A 34 -1.19 3.90 -20.68
CA LEU A 34 -2.38 3.83 -19.84
C LEU A 34 -3.67 3.95 -20.67
N ARG A 35 -3.74 4.94 -21.54
CA ARG A 35 -4.93 5.13 -22.38
C ARG A 35 -5.20 3.95 -23.31
N ASN A 36 -4.16 3.29 -23.81
CA ASN A 36 -4.31 2.10 -24.66
C ASN A 36 -4.88 0.92 -23.86
N ARG A 37 -4.60 0.81 -22.56
CA ARG A 37 -5.26 -0.21 -21.70
C ARG A 37 -6.76 0.03 -21.60
N TYR A 38 -7.20 1.27 -21.38
CA TYR A 38 -8.65 1.60 -21.37
C TYR A 38 -9.32 1.41 -22.72
N ARG A 39 -8.60 1.71 -23.83
CA ARG A 39 -9.11 1.42 -25.17
C ARG A 39 -9.30 -0.07 -25.37
N ARG A 40 -8.37 -0.89 -24.90
CA ARG A 40 -8.43 -2.35 -24.97
C ARG A 40 -9.67 -2.89 -24.23
N GLU A 41 -9.95 -2.41 -23.03
CA GLU A 41 -11.12 -2.83 -22.23
C GLU A 41 -12.48 -2.60 -22.95
N LYS A 42 -12.50 -1.68 -23.91
CA LYS A 42 -13.72 -1.37 -24.71
C LYS A 42 -13.86 -2.21 -25.97
N LEU A 43 -12.90 -3.07 -26.28
CA LEU A 43 -12.91 -3.92 -27.46
C LEU A 43 -13.65 -5.25 -27.19
N PRO A 44 -14.10 -5.97 -28.27
CA PRO A 44 -14.60 -7.33 -28.11
C PRO A 44 -13.58 -8.26 -27.45
N ALA A 45 -14.04 -9.24 -26.68
CA ALA A 45 -13.21 -10.13 -25.88
C ALA A 45 -12.14 -10.88 -26.69
N GLU A 46 -12.42 -11.23 -27.95
CA GLU A 46 -11.43 -11.84 -28.86
C GLU A 46 -10.26 -10.91 -29.12
N MET A 47 -10.52 -9.65 -29.48
CA MET A 47 -9.49 -8.65 -29.72
C MET A 47 -8.73 -8.26 -28.45
N GLN A 48 -9.39 -8.30 -27.28
CA GLN A 48 -8.72 -8.03 -26.00
C GLN A 48 -7.61 -9.02 -25.70
N ARG A 49 -7.74 -10.29 -26.11
CA ARG A 49 -6.73 -11.33 -25.88
C ARG A 49 -5.46 -11.10 -26.71
N ASP A 50 -5.63 -10.59 -27.93
CA ASP A 50 -4.51 -10.40 -28.85
C ASP A 50 -3.71 -9.11 -28.60
N ILE A 51 -4.31 -8.15 -27.88
CA ILE A 51 -3.68 -6.85 -27.61
C ILE A 51 -2.95 -6.89 -26.27
N ILE A 52 -1.63 -7.11 -26.35
CA ILE A 52 -0.73 -7.09 -25.20
C ILE A 52 -0.25 -5.66 -24.92
N PRO A 53 -0.16 -5.23 -23.63
CA PRO A 53 0.43 -3.95 -23.26
C PRO A 53 1.87 -3.81 -23.80
N LYS A 54 2.22 -2.62 -24.25
CA LYS A 54 3.60 -2.34 -24.67
C LYS A 54 4.39 -1.86 -23.47
N ASN A 55 5.38 -2.66 -23.06
CA ASN A 55 6.25 -2.32 -21.94
C ASN A 55 7.17 -1.14 -22.27
N ILE A 56 7.60 -0.45 -21.22
CA ILE A 56 8.34 0.80 -21.31
C ILE A 56 9.73 0.63 -20.66
N LEU A 57 10.77 1.04 -21.35
CA LEU A 57 12.11 1.19 -20.81
C LEU A 57 12.41 2.69 -20.62
N MET A 58 12.57 3.09 -19.37
CA MET A 58 12.95 4.45 -18.97
C MET A 58 14.46 4.53 -18.74
N ILE A 59 15.13 5.39 -19.49
CA ILE A 59 16.58 5.58 -19.49
C ILE A 59 16.88 6.98 -18.97
N GLY A 60 17.79 7.13 -18.03
CA GLY A 60 18.19 8.45 -17.54
C GLY A 60 18.78 8.42 -16.13
N PRO A 61 19.39 9.52 -15.70
CA PRO A 61 20.09 9.62 -14.40
C PRO A 61 19.22 9.23 -13.21
N THR A 62 19.87 8.93 -12.10
CA THR A 62 19.19 8.70 -10.82
C THR A 62 18.49 9.99 -10.36
N GLY A 63 17.35 9.87 -9.69
CA GLY A 63 16.67 11.02 -9.08
C GLY A 63 15.93 11.96 -10.03
N VAL A 64 15.76 11.62 -11.33
CA VAL A 64 15.01 12.44 -12.31
C VAL A 64 13.51 12.13 -12.37
N GLY A 65 13.00 11.29 -11.47
CA GLY A 65 11.56 11.03 -11.34
C GLY A 65 11.05 9.74 -12.00
N LYS A 66 11.90 8.82 -12.49
CA LYS A 66 11.50 7.56 -13.14
C LYS A 66 10.48 6.77 -12.31
N THR A 67 10.81 6.47 -11.06
CA THR A 67 9.93 5.74 -10.14
C THR A 67 8.66 6.51 -9.81
N GLU A 68 8.74 7.82 -9.64
CA GLU A 68 7.60 8.66 -9.29
C GLU A 68 6.59 8.74 -10.43
N ILE A 69 7.05 8.83 -11.69
CA ILE A 69 6.18 8.76 -12.87
C ILE A 69 5.35 7.46 -12.84
N ALA A 70 5.99 6.31 -12.63
CA ALA A 70 5.30 5.01 -12.61
C ALA A 70 4.33 4.89 -11.44
N ARG A 71 4.73 5.36 -10.24
CA ARG A 71 3.88 5.35 -9.04
C ARG A 71 2.65 6.22 -9.22
N ARG A 72 2.82 7.45 -9.71
CA ARG A 72 1.70 8.38 -9.95
C ARG A 72 0.76 7.86 -11.03
N LEU A 73 1.33 7.28 -12.10
CA LEU A 73 0.53 6.63 -13.13
C LEU A 73 -0.36 5.53 -12.54
N ALA A 74 0.21 4.66 -11.70
CA ALA A 74 -0.53 3.58 -11.05
C ALA A 74 -1.62 4.12 -10.11
N SER A 75 -1.31 5.14 -9.32
CA SER A 75 -2.27 5.81 -8.45
C SER A 75 -3.42 6.44 -9.25
N LEU A 76 -3.11 7.13 -10.34
CA LEU A 76 -4.13 7.68 -11.25
C LEU A 76 -4.97 6.60 -11.91
N ALA A 77 -4.39 5.44 -12.21
CA ALA A 77 -5.09 4.32 -12.82
C ALA A 77 -5.91 3.50 -11.80
N GLY A 78 -5.82 3.74 -10.51
CA GLY A 78 -6.35 2.84 -9.50
C GLY A 78 -5.84 1.40 -9.71
N ALA A 79 -4.57 1.27 -10.11
CA ALA A 79 -3.94 0.02 -10.49
C ALA A 79 -3.03 -0.51 -9.38
N PRO A 80 -3.03 -1.83 -9.12
CA PRO A 80 -2.03 -2.44 -8.24
C PRO A 80 -0.63 -2.13 -8.74
N PHE A 81 0.25 -1.71 -7.84
CA PHE A 81 1.62 -1.29 -8.17
C PHE A 81 2.65 -1.93 -7.25
N VAL A 82 3.70 -2.45 -7.86
CA VAL A 82 4.87 -2.96 -7.15
C VAL A 82 6.14 -2.38 -7.76
N LYS A 83 7.04 -1.91 -6.92
CA LYS A 83 8.41 -1.56 -7.28
C LYS A 83 9.34 -2.67 -6.82
N VAL A 84 10.16 -3.15 -7.75
CA VAL A 84 11.21 -4.14 -7.50
C VAL A 84 12.55 -3.63 -8.03
N GLU A 85 13.64 -4.12 -7.48
CA GLU A 85 14.98 -3.82 -7.96
C GLU A 85 15.55 -5.07 -8.62
N ALA A 86 16.01 -4.95 -9.87
CA ALA A 86 16.53 -6.08 -10.63
C ALA A 86 17.70 -6.79 -9.94
N THR A 87 18.51 -6.04 -9.19
CA THR A 87 19.67 -6.53 -8.44
C THR A 87 19.33 -7.44 -7.25
N LYS A 88 18.07 -7.44 -6.79
CA LYS A 88 17.63 -8.30 -5.67
C LYS A 88 17.29 -9.72 -6.11
N TYR A 89 17.22 -9.96 -7.42
CA TYR A 89 16.92 -11.27 -7.97
C TYR A 89 18.20 -12.04 -8.27
N THR A 90 18.10 -13.35 -8.11
CA THR A 90 19.16 -14.29 -8.43
C THR A 90 18.63 -15.35 -9.39
N GLU A 91 19.50 -15.91 -10.20
CA GLU A 91 19.17 -17.02 -11.09
C GLU A 91 18.59 -18.20 -10.29
N VAL A 92 17.63 -18.91 -10.87
CA VAL A 92 16.98 -20.06 -10.24
C VAL A 92 18.00 -21.09 -9.78
N GLY A 93 17.94 -21.44 -8.49
CA GLY A 93 18.87 -22.38 -7.85
C GLY A 93 19.97 -21.73 -7.00
N TYR A 94 20.13 -20.42 -7.04
CA TYR A 94 21.02 -19.67 -6.15
C TYR A 94 20.26 -19.06 -4.97
N VAL A 95 20.99 -18.71 -3.90
CA VAL A 95 20.40 -18.06 -2.71
C VAL A 95 20.03 -16.62 -3.07
N GLY A 96 18.72 -16.31 -3.05
CA GLY A 96 18.16 -14.97 -3.35
C GLY A 96 16.66 -15.04 -3.59
N ARG A 97 16.07 -13.91 -3.99
CA ARG A 97 14.65 -13.86 -4.38
C ARG A 97 14.47 -14.40 -5.79
N ASP A 98 13.49 -15.29 -5.99
CA ASP A 98 13.07 -15.67 -7.33
C ASP A 98 12.28 -14.54 -8.01
N VAL A 99 12.29 -14.51 -9.34
CA VAL A 99 11.63 -13.48 -10.14
C VAL A 99 10.10 -13.53 -10.05
N GLU A 100 9.50 -14.69 -9.78
CA GLU A 100 8.06 -14.84 -9.61
C GLU A 100 7.56 -14.09 -8.37
N SER A 101 8.44 -13.83 -7.40
CA SER A 101 8.07 -13.07 -6.20
C SER A 101 7.55 -11.67 -6.54
N MET A 102 7.96 -11.04 -7.66
CA MET A 102 7.39 -9.75 -8.07
C MET A 102 5.89 -9.85 -8.42
N VAL A 103 5.48 -11.00 -8.96
CA VAL A 103 4.07 -11.26 -9.30
C VAL A 103 3.27 -11.58 -8.03
N ARG A 104 3.87 -12.32 -7.09
CA ARG A 104 3.27 -12.57 -5.77
C ARG A 104 3.10 -11.28 -4.99
N ASP A 105 4.10 -10.39 -5.01
CA ASP A 105 4.02 -9.05 -4.38
C ASP A 105 2.92 -8.20 -5.03
N LEU A 106 2.74 -8.29 -6.36
CA LEU A 106 1.66 -7.60 -7.08
C LEU A 106 0.28 -8.10 -6.65
N ALA A 107 0.10 -9.41 -6.52
CA ALA A 107 -1.14 -10.01 -6.02
C ALA A 107 -1.45 -9.51 -4.60
N GLU A 108 -0.44 -9.46 -3.74
CA GLU A 108 -0.61 -8.96 -2.37
C GLU A 108 -0.96 -7.47 -2.32
N ALA A 109 -0.33 -6.65 -3.16
CA ALA A 109 -0.66 -5.24 -3.29
C ALA A 109 -2.11 -5.05 -3.77
N ALA A 110 -2.57 -5.88 -4.72
CA ALA A 110 -3.95 -5.85 -5.22
C ALA A 110 -4.95 -6.25 -4.13
N ILE A 111 -4.67 -7.30 -3.36
CA ILE A 111 -5.52 -7.73 -2.24
C ILE A 111 -5.67 -6.61 -1.21
N ARG A 112 -4.56 -5.98 -0.83
CA ARG A 112 -4.61 -4.84 0.10
C ARG A 112 -5.47 -3.71 -0.45
N MET A 113 -5.25 -3.33 -1.70
CA MET A 113 -5.99 -2.24 -2.35
C MET A 113 -7.50 -2.51 -2.39
N VAL A 114 -7.92 -3.68 -2.88
CA VAL A 114 -9.36 -4.02 -2.97
C VAL A 114 -9.98 -4.17 -1.59
N ARG A 115 -9.26 -4.75 -0.63
CA ARG A 115 -9.74 -4.85 0.76
C ARG A 115 -9.95 -3.47 1.39
N ASP A 116 -9.02 -2.55 1.18
CA ASP A 116 -9.12 -1.18 1.73
C ASP A 116 -10.28 -0.40 1.08
N GLU A 117 -10.54 -0.60 -0.22
CA GLU A 117 -11.73 -0.07 -0.90
C GLU A 117 -13.03 -0.62 -0.27
N ARG A 118 -13.12 -1.96 -0.13
CA ARG A 118 -14.30 -2.61 0.49
C ARG A 118 -14.49 -2.19 1.94
N ARG A 119 -13.40 -2.04 2.68
CA ARG A 119 -13.43 -1.52 4.05
C ARG A 119 -14.04 -0.12 4.10
N GLY A 120 -13.68 0.77 3.16
CA GLY A 120 -14.29 2.09 3.05
C GLY A 120 -15.80 2.03 2.76
N GLU A 121 -16.25 1.07 1.93
CA GLU A 121 -17.67 0.90 1.59
C GLU A 121 -18.52 0.38 2.79
N VAL A 122 -17.96 -0.48 3.63
CA VAL A 122 -18.69 -1.08 4.76
C VAL A 122 -18.51 -0.35 6.09
N LYS A 123 -17.66 0.65 6.13
CA LYS A 123 -17.25 1.35 7.36
C LYS A 123 -18.45 1.87 8.17
N ASP A 124 -19.35 2.60 7.53
CA ASP A 124 -20.51 3.18 8.21
C ASP A 124 -21.44 2.10 8.76
N ALA A 125 -21.62 1.00 8.02
CA ALA A 125 -22.42 -0.13 8.48
C ALA A 125 -21.74 -0.88 9.65
N ALA A 126 -20.42 -1.03 9.61
CA ALA A 126 -19.64 -1.65 10.67
C ALA A 126 -19.62 -0.76 11.94
N ASP A 127 -19.45 0.56 11.79
CA ASP A 127 -19.53 1.50 12.91
C ASP A 127 -20.90 1.49 13.57
N HIS A 128 -21.98 1.42 12.81
CA HIS A 128 -23.34 1.31 13.32
C HIS A 128 -23.54 -0.02 14.07
N ALA A 129 -23.11 -1.15 13.51
CA ALA A 129 -23.18 -2.45 14.15
C ALA A 129 -22.36 -2.49 15.45
N ALA A 130 -21.18 -1.85 15.49
CA ALA A 130 -20.35 -1.75 16.68
C ALA A 130 -21.06 -1.01 17.81
N VAL A 131 -21.77 0.08 17.50
CA VAL A 131 -22.57 0.82 18.48
C VAL A 131 -23.70 -0.06 19.03
N GLU A 132 -24.39 -0.83 18.17
CA GLU A 132 -25.44 -1.77 18.62
C GLU A 132 -24.87 -2.84 19.58
N HIS A 133 -23.67 -3.40 19.28
CA HIS A 133 -22.99 -4.34 20.17
C HIS A 133 -22.67 -3.71 21.54
N ILE A 134 -22.25 -2.44 21.58
CA ILE A 134 -21.99 -1.73 22.84
C ILE A 134 -23.29 -1.53 23.62
N ILE A 135 -24.40 -1.17 22.96
CA ILE A 135 -25.70 -1.04 23.56
C ILE A 135 -26.14 -2.38 24.19
N ASP A 136 -25.96 -3.50 23.48
CA ASP A 136 -26.25 -4.83 23.98
C ASP A 136 -25.44 -5.21 25.22
N VAL A 137 -24.20 -4.72 25.34
CA VAL A 137 -23.34 -4.92 26.51
C VAL A 137 -23.75 -4.00 27.67
N LEU A 138 -24.13 -2.75 27.40
CA LEU A 138 -24.49 -1.77 28.41
C LEU A 138 -25.92 -1.99 28.96
N HIS A 139 -26.83 -2.44 28.09
CA HIS A 139 -28.27 -2.61 28.36
C HIS A 139 -28.77 -3.97 27.86
N PRO A 140 -28.29 -5.10 28.43
CA PRO A 140 -28.64 -6.45 27.97
C PRO A 140 -30.13 -6.76 28.09
N GLU A 141 -30.82 -6.15 29.03
CA GLU A 141 -32.25 -6.29 29.28
C GLU A 141 -33.15 -5.69 28.20
N THR A 142 -32.62 -4.76 27.41
CA THR A 142 -33.33 -4.11 26.30
C THR A 142 -33.17 -4.83 24.98
N LYS A 143 -32.38 -5.91 24.92
CA LYS A 143 -32.14 -6.67 23.72
C LYS A 143 -33.45 -7.27 23.18
N PRO A 144 -33.83 -7.03 21.92
CA PRO A 144 -35.02 -7.65 21.35
C PRO A 144 -34.90 -9.19 21.42
N PRO A 145 -35.98 -9.92 21.70
CA PRO A 145 -35.94 -11.37 21.74
C PRO A 145 -35.42 -11.88 20.35
N GLN A 146 -34.29 -12.56 20.38
CA GLN A 146 -33.84 -13.26 19.18
C GLN A 146 -34.92 -14.24 18.78
N SER A 147 -35.59 -14.02 17.67
CA SER A 147 -36.41 -15.05 17.04
C SER A 147 -35.44 -16.22 16.77
N SER A 148 -35.54 -17.23 17.63
CA SER A 148 -34.90 -18.51 17.33
C SER A 148 -35.45 -18.92 15.98
N ALA A 149 -34.68 -18.71 14.92
CA ALA A 149 -34.98 -19.30 13.62
C ALA A 149 -34.97 -20.82 13.87
N THR A 150 -36.14 -21.33 14.11
CA THR A 150 -36.39 -22.77 14.18
C THR A 150 -35.94 -23.29 12.83
N ASN A 151 -34.78 -23.95 12.79
CA ASN A 151 -34.29 -24.62 11.60
C ASN A 151 -35.44 -25.50 11.09
N PRO A 152 -36.02 -25.23 9.91
CA PRO A 152 -37.13 -26.02 9.40
C PRO A 152 -36.78 -27.51 9.28
N PHE A 153 -35.47 -27.82 9.24
CA PHE A 153 -34.94 -29.18 9.22
C PHE A 153 -35.00 -29.89 10.58
N ALA A 154 -34.86 -29.17 11.70
CA ALA A 154 -34.93 -29.78 13.05
C ALA A 154 -36.36 -30.17 13.40
N SER A 155 -37.37 -29.39 12.97
CA SER A 155 -38.77 -29.70 13.20
C SER A 155 -39.24 -30.92 12.38
N THR A 156 -38.70 -31.11 11.17
CA THR A 156 -39.01 -32.23 10.31
C THR A 156 -38.36 -33.55 10.77
N LEU A 157 -37.12 -33.51 11.29
CA LEU A 157 -36.51 -34.69 11.88
C LEU A 157 -37.14 -35.11 13.25
N GLY A 158 -37.58 -34.17 14.04
CA GLY A 158 -38.27 -34.44 15.31
C GLY A 158 -39.62 -35.14 15.12
N SER A 159 -40.34 -34.84 14.00
CA SER A 159 -41.61 -35.49 13.69
C SER A 159 -41.48 -36.91 13.08
N ILE A 160 -40.31 -37.22 12.50
CA ILE A 160 -40.05 -38.53 11.87
C ILE A 160 -39.50 -39.57 12.83
N PHE A 161 -38.78 -39.14 13.86
CA PHE A 161 -38.14 -40.04 14.84
C PHE A 161 -38.79 -40.06 16.25
N GLY A 162 -39.85 -39.25 16.49
CA GLY A 162 -40.46 -39.01 17.78
C GLY A 162 -41.58 -39.95 18.23
N ASN A 163 -41.91 -41.01 17.47
CA ASN A 163 -43.09 -41.81 17.80
C ASN A 163 -42.82 -43.32 17.93
N SER A 164 -41.78 -43.70 18.68
CA SER A 164 -41.65 -45.10 19.14
C SER A 164 -40.67 -45.16 20.30
N PHE A 165 -41.12 -44.86 21.47
CA PHE A 165 -40.78 -45.54 22.75
C PHE A 165 -41.42 -44.74 23.90
N GLY A 166 -42.54 -45.24 24.35
CA GLY A 166 -43.19 -44.77 25.54
C GLY A 166 -42.37 -45.09 26.80
N ASN A 167 -42.20 -44.10 27.63
CA ASN A 167 -41.99 -44.36 29.04
C ASN A 167 -42.65 -43.26 29.90
N GLN A 168 -43.63 -43.69 30.69
CA GLN A 168 -44.27 -42.92 31.71
C GLN A 168 -43.32 -42.68 32.87
N ASN A 169 -42.98 -41.41 33.15
CA ASN A 169 -42.65 -40.96 34.50
C ASN A 169 -42.93 -39.45 34.59
N ALA A 170 -44.03 -39.14 35.22
CA ALA A 170 -44.40 -37.81 35.62
C ALA A 170 -43.52 -37.39 36.81
N GLN A 171 -42.63 -36.44 36.63
CA GLN A 171 -41.97 -35.73 37.72
C GLN A 171 -42.71 -34.40 37.98
N PRO A 172 -42.87 -34.01 39.28
CA PRO A 172 -43.66 -32.84 39.66
C PRO A 172 -42.98 -31.54 39.23
N ALA A 173 -43.79 -30.58 38.81
CA ALA A 173 -43.40 -29.24 38.38
C ALA A 173 -42.60 -28.51 39.48
N GLN A 174 -41.37 -28.13 39.14
CA GLN A 174 -40.62 -27.14 39.91
C GLN A 174 -41.27 -25.76 39.76
N PRO A 175 -41.31 -24.94 40.82
CA PRO A 175 -41.89 -23.60 40.75
C PRO A 175 -41.07 -22.70 39.81
N ALA A 176 -41.76 -22.02 38.92
CA ALA A 176 -41.20 -21.05 37.98
C ALA A 176 -40.39 -19.99 38.72
N ALA A 177 -39.12 -19.79 38.33
CA ALA A 177 -38.33 -18.64 38.75
C ALA A 177 -39.07 -17.35 38.39
N PRO A 178 -38.96 -16.27 39.19
CA PRO A 178 -39.67 -15.03 38.96
C PRO A 178 -39.28 -14.48 37.57
N THR A 179 -40.26 -14.34 36.70
CA THR A 179 -40.12 -13.66 35.41
C THR A 179 -39.81 -12.20 35.70
N VAL A 180 -38.56 -11.78 35.46
CA VAL A 180 -38.22 -10.37 35.48
C VAL A 180 -39.11 -9.70 34.44
N ALA A 181 -39.91 -8.73 34.86
CA ALA A 181 -40.84 -7.99 34.02
C ALA A 181 -40.00 -7.30 32.90
N GLN A 182 -40.14 -7.79 31.67
CA GLN A 182 -39.53 -7.13 30.51
C GLN A 182 -40.24 -5.77 30.32
N ALA A 183 -39.46 -4.71 30.18
CA ALA A 183 -39.97 -3.38 29.85
C ALA A 183 -40.82 -3.42 28.58
N PRO A 184 -41.88 -2.62 28.44
CA PRO A 184 -42.70 -2.59 27.26
C PRO A 184 -41.83 -2.25 26.01
N PRO A 185 -42.10 -2.85 24.84
CA PRO A 185 -41.23 -2.75 23.66
C PRO A 185 -40.87 -1.31 23.24
N HIS A 186 -41.77 -0.35 23.47
CA HIS A 186 -41.53 1.07 23.17
C HIS A 186 -40.54 1.72 24.13
N GLU A 187 -40.49 1.32 25.40
CA GLU A 187 -39.59 1.87 26.41
C GLU A 187 -38.16 1.32 26.20
N SER A 188 -38.05 0.04 25.88
CA SER A 188 -36.76 -0.57 25.52
C SER A 188 -36.15 0.09 24.29
N GLN A 189 -36.95 0.45 23.31
CA GLN A 189 -36.47 1.11 22.10
C GLN A 189 -36.01 2.55 22.35
N ARG A 190 -36.72 3.30 23.20
CA ARG A 190 -36.28 4.64 23.62
C ARG A 190 -34.91 4.60 24.34
N ILE A 191 -34.74 3.68 25.27
CA ILE A 191 -33.46 3.52 26.00
C ILE A 191 -32.33 3.22 25.03
N ARG A 192 -32.55 2.37 24.04
CA ARG A 192 -31.53 2.07 22.99
C ARG A 192 -31.21 3.28 22.13
N ASP A 193 -32.19 4.06 21.71
CA ASP A 193 -32.00 5.26 20.88
C ASP A 193 -31.30 6.39 21.66
N GLU A 194 -31.62 6.56 22.95
CA GLU A 194 -30.89 7.48 23.82
C GLU A 194 -29.45 7.02 24.02
N ALA A 195 -29.22 5.74 24.34
CA ALA A 195 -27.89 5.18 24.51
C ALA A 195 -27.05 5.29 23.23
N ARG A 196 -27.65 5.06 22.04
CA ARG A 196 -26.98 5.23 20.75
C ARG A 196 -26.48 6.67 20.59
N THR A 197 -27.37 7.64 20.83
CA THR A 197 -27.05 9.07 20.72
C THR A 197 -25.91 9.46 21.67
N ASP A 198 -25.92 8.94 22.89
CA ASP A 198 -24.91 9.24 23.91
C ASP A 198 -23.56 8.60 23.59
N ILE A 199 -23.54 7.36 23.03
CA ILE A 199 -22.31 6.70 22.57
C ILE A 199 -21.73 7.44 21.38
N GLU A 200 -22.56 7.86 20.41
CA GLU A 200 -22.12 8.63 19.25
C GLU A 200 -21.53 9.99 19.62
N ARG A 201 -22.06 10.62 20.68
CA ARG A 201 -21.56 11.89 21.23
C ARG A 201 -20.33 11.73 22.14
N GLY A 202 -19.92 10.50 22.43
CA GLY A 202 -18.75 10.20 23.26
C GLY A 202 -18.98 10.30 24.78
N PHE A 203 -20.22 10.40 25.27
CA PHE A 203 -20.54 10.51 26.72
C PHE A 203 -20.05 9.28 27.52
N TYR A 204 -19.94 8.12 26.86
CA TYR A 204 -19.51 6.87 27.50
C TYR A 204 -18.05 6.51 27.19
N ASP A 205 -17.29 7.30 26.43
CA ASP A 205 -15.98 6.92 25.90
C ASP A 205 -14.99 6.39 26.93
N VAL A 206 -14.96 6.99 28.12
CA VAL A 206 -14.04 6.61 29.22
C VAL A 206 -14.61 5.49 30.14
N ARG A 207 -15.87 5.08 29.93
CA ARG A 207 -16.51 4.03 30.74
C ARG A 207 -15.89 2.68 30.42
N LEU A 208 -15.53 1.92 31.44
CA LEU A 208 -15.02 0.56 31.31
C LEU A 208 -16.17 -0.43 31.13
N ILE A 209 -16.09 -1.26 30.13
CA ILE A 209 -17.02 -2.38 29.87
C ILE A 209 -16.21 -3.67 29.69
N GLU A 210 -16.85 -4.80 29.95
CA GLU A 210 -16.30 -6.13 29.74
C GLU A 210 -16.82 -6.64 28.38
N ILE A 211 -15.91 -6.90 27.45
CA ILE A 211 -16.25 -7.43 26.13
C ILE A 211 -15.62 -8.80 25.93
N GLU A 212 -16.25 -9.65 25.12
CA GLU A 212 -15.67 -10.91 24.65
C GLU A 212 -14.96 -10.64 23.33
N VAL A 213 -13.65 -10.83 23.30
CA VAL A 213 -12.81 -10.68 22.09
C VAL A 213 -12.31 -12.04 21.65
N GLU A 214 -12.34 -12.30 20.35
CA GLU A 214 -11.74 -13.49 19.78
C GLU A 214 -10.20 -13.32 19.73
N GLU A 215 -9.49 -14.03 20.60
CA GLU A 215 -8.03 -14.09 20.53
C GLU A 215 -7.59 -15.26 19.64
N ALA A 216 -6.68 -14.99 18.71
CA ALA A 216 -5.98 -16.05 17.99
C ALA A 216 -5.22 -16.90 19.00
N ALA A 217 -5.44 -18.21 19.00
CA ALA A 217 -4.74 -19.13 19.88
C ALA A 217 -3.22 -19.00 19.63
N GLN A 218 -2.52 -18.38 20.58
CA GLN A 218 -1.05 -18.38 20.56
C GLN A 218 -0.60 -19.82 20.84
N LEU A 219 0.03 -20.44 19.87
CA LEU A 219 0.69 -21.73 20.08
C LEU A 219 1.79 -21.53 21.13
N PRO A 220 1.77 -22.31 22.24
CA PRO A 220 2.89 -22.27 23.18
C PRO A 220 4.14 -22.73 22.45
N MET A 221 5.11 -21.86 22.34
CA MET A 221 6.39 -22.05 21.64
C MET A 221 7.23 -23.22 22.18
N GLY A 222 6.77 -23.91 23.21
CA GLY A 222 7.45 -25.04 23.85
C GLY A 222 7.07 -26.43 23.34
N MET A 223 6.15 -26.58 22.39
CA MET A 223 5.67 -27.89 21.96
C MET A 223 6.20 -28.35 20.61
N MET A 224 7.01 -27.54 19.93
CA MET A 224 7.77 -27.96 18.73
C MET A 224 9.20 -28.29 19.14
N GLY A 225 9.42 -29.57 19.42
CA GLY A 225 10.73 -30.12 19.75
C GLY A 225 11.76 -29.87 18.68
N GLY A 226 12.92 -29.29 19.07
CA GLY A 226 14.25 -29.59 18.61
C GLY A 226 14.57 -29.56 17.10
N GLY A 227 14.05 -28.65 16.31
CA GLY A 227 14.46 -28.43 14.91
C GLY A 227 15.04 -27.05 14.72
N ASP A 228 16.12 -26.96 13.95
CA ASP A 228 16.87 -25.74 13.62
C ASP A 228 15.93 -24.66 13.01
N PRO A 229 15.83 -23.44 13.56
CA PRO A 229 14.92 -22.38 13.08
C PRO A 229 15.20 -21.90 11.64
N SER A 230 16.36 -22.24 11.08
CA SER A 230 16.80 -21.80 9.75
C SER A 230 16.21 -22.61 8.58
N GLN A 231 15.52 -23.75 8.84
CA GLN A 231 14.93 -24.60 7.79
C GLN A 231 13.39 -24.52 7.66
N MET A 232 12.71 -23.74 8.50
CA MET A 232 11.25 -23.60 8.41
C MET A 232 10.86 -22.32 7.65
N GLN A 233 10.99 -22.35 6.34
CA GLN A 233 10.38 -21.42 5.40
C GLN A 233 8.88 -21.76 5.24
N GLY A 234 8.09 -21.57 6.31
CA GLY A 234 6.72 -22.02 6.37
C GLY A 234 5.82 -21.10 7.19
N GLY A 235 5.78 -19.79 6.85
CA GLY A 235 4.74 -18.88 7.37
C GLY A 235 3.31 -19.37 7.09
N ASP A 236 3.12 -20.10 5.99
CA ASP A 236 1.82 -20.65 5.57
C ASP A 236 1.27 -21.77 6.48
N MET A 237 2.13 -22.57 7.09
CA MET A 237 1.64 -23.70 7.91
C MET A 237 1.13 -23.22 9.27
N SER A 238 1.70 -22.16 9.83
CA SER A 238 1.22 -21.58 11.09
C SER A 238 -0.13 -20.84 10.90
N GLU A 239 -0.33 -20.18 9.77
CA GLU A 239 -1.59 -19.54 9.41
C GLU A 239 -2.69 -20.57 9.10
N MET A 240 -2.34 -21.66 8.42
CA MET A 240 -3.26 -22.77 8.13
C MET A 240 -3.68 -23.52 9.40
N LEU A 241 -2.76 -23.73 10.35
CA LEU A 241 -3.07 -24.32 11.65
C LEU A 241 -3.88 -23.37 12.54
N ALA A 242 -3.60 -22.06 12.52
CA ALA A 242 -4.36 -21.06 13.24
C ALA A 242 -5.82 -20.97 12.77
N GLY A 243 -6.07 -21.23 11.47
CA GLY A 243 -7.42 -21.29 10.90
C GLY A 243 -8.24 -22.52 11.29
N LEU A 244 -7.58 -23.62 11.71
CA LEU A 244 -8.22 -24.87 12.12
C LEU A 244 -8.50 -24.95 13.65
N MET A 245 -7.87 -24.08 14.44
CA MET A 245 -8.11 -24.05 15.89
C MET A 245 -9.34 -23.22 16.24
N PRO A 246 -10.21 -23.68 17.15
CA PRO A 246 -11.32 -22.86 17.62
C PRO A 246 -10.77 -21.60 18.31
N LYS A 247 -11.16 -20.43 17.81
CA LYS A 247 -10.81 -19.14 18.42
C LYS A 247 -11.29 -19.12 19.87
N LYS A 248 -10.38 -18.81 20.79
CA LYS A 248 -10.71 -18.75 22.21
C LYS A 248 -11.29 -17.38 22.51
N LYS A 249 -12.51 -17.34 23.03
CA LYS A 249 -13.12 -16.10 23.53
C LYS A 249 -12.46 -15.74 24.87
N ALA A 250 -11.84 -14.56 24.92
CA ALA A 250 -11.27 -14.00 26.13
C ALA A 250 -12.08 -12.76 26.56
N LYS A 251 -12.41 -12.69 27.87
CA LYS A 251 -13.05 -11.51 28.43
C LYS A 251 -12.00 -10.44 28.68
N LYS A 252 -12.24 -9.25 28.16
CA LYS A 252 -11.33 -8.11 28.30
C LYS A 252 -12.09 -6.89 28.79
N ARG A 253 -11.54 -6.19 29.80
CA ARG A 253 -12.08 -4.90 30.25
C ARG A 253 -11.38 -3.79 29.43
N VAL A 254 -12.19 -3.03 28.73
CA VAL A 254 -11.72 -1.93 27.86
C VAL A 254 -12.65 -0.73 27.99
N THR A 255 -12.20 0.44 27.56
CA THR A 255 -13.06 1.62 27.45
C THR A 255 -14.09 1.45 26.33
N VAL A 256 -15.22 2.16 26.39
CA VAL A 256 -16.23 2.15 25.32
C VAL A 256 -15.62 2.62 24.00
N ALA A 257 -14.73 3.61 24.02
CA ALA A 257 -14.00 4.07 22.84
C ALA A 257 -13.15 2.95 22.19
N ASP A 258 -12.45 2.15 23.02
CA ASP A 258 -11.67 1.01 22.53
C ASP A 258 -12.57 -0.13 22.05
N ALA A 259 -13.65 -0.43 22.79
CA ALA A 259 -14.63 -1.43 22.41
C ALA A 259 -15.26 -1.10 21.04
N ARG A 260 -15.58 0.18 20.79
CA ARG A 260 -16.11 0.64 19.50
C ARG A 260 -15.16 0.33 18.35
N ARG A 261 -13.85 0.59 18.53
CA ARG A 261 -12.84 0.25 17.50
C ARG A 261 -12.74 -1.26 17.28
N ILE A 262 -12.75 -2.05 18.37
CA ILE A 262 -12.64 -3.51 18.29
C ILE A 262 -13.86 -4.10 17.57
N PHE A 263 -15.07 -3.74 17.98
CA PHE A 263 -16.28 -4.23 17.34
C PHE A 263 -16.44 -3.75 15.90
N ALA A 264 -16.09 -2.50 15.58
CA ALA A 264 -16.08 -2.02 14.20
C ALA A 264 -15.13 -2.85 13.32
N GLN A 265 -13.94 -3.19 13.81
CA GLN A 265 -12.99 -4.02 13.08
C GLN A 265 -13.49 -5.48 12.91
N GLU A 266 -14.16 -6.04 13.91
CA GLU A 266 -14.76 -7.36 13.81
C GLU A 266 -15.92 -7.39 12.80
N GLU A 267 -16.79 -6.38 12.83
CA GLU A 267 -17.92 -6.27 11.90
C GLU A 267 -17.46 -5.98 10.46
N GLU A 268 -16.45 -5.12 10.27
CA GLU A 268 -15.79 -4.96 8.98
C GLU A 268 -15.34 -6.32 8.42
N GLY A 269 -14.69 -7.15 9.28
CA GLY A 269 -14.24 -8.47 8.88
C GLY A 269 -15.36 -9.45 8.49
N LYS A 270 -16.55 -9.30 9.09
CA LYS A 270 -17.73 -10.13 8.77
C LYS A 270 -18.47 -9.64 7.52
N LEU A 271 -18.50 -8.33 7.29
CA LEU A 271 -19.19 -7.71 6.16
C LEU A 271 -18.40 -7.84 4.83
N ILE A 272 -17.08 -8.01 4.91
CA ILE A 272 -16.23 -8.14 3.72
C ILE A 272 -16.19 -9.61 3.26
N ASP A 273 -16.72 -9.88 2.06
CA ASP A 273 -16.53 -11.17 1.39
C ASP A 273 -15.08 -11.29 0.88
N MET A 274 -14.24 -11.98 1.64
CA MET A 274 -12.83 -12.17 1.31
C MET A 274 -12.61 -12.96 0.02
N ASP A 275 -13.53 -13.83 -0.38
CA ASP A 275 -13.40 -14.57 -1.64
C ASP A 275 -13.75 -13.70 -2.85
N ALA A 276 -14.70 -12.78 -2.70
CA ALA A 276 -14.95 -11.74 -3.70
C ALA A 276 -13.75 -10.79 -3.82
N VAL A 277 -13.13 -10.40 -2.68
CA VAL A 277 -11.91 -9.59 -2.65
C VAL A 277 -10.78 -10.27 -3.40
N LYS A 278 -10.51 -11.56 -3.14
CA LYS A 278 -9.45 -12.34 -3.83
C LYS A 278 -9.67 -12.39 -5.33
N ARG A 279 -10.90 -12.74 -5.78
CA ARG A 279 -11.23 -12.82 -7.21
C ARG A 279 -11.02 -11.48 -7.91
N GLU A 280 -11.54 -10.39 -7.33
CA GLU A 280 -11.44 -9.06 -7.91
C GLU A 280 -9.99 -8.56 -7.90
N ALA A 281 -9.23 -8.78 -6.82
CA ALA A 281 -7.84 -8.39 -6.71
C ALA A 281 -6.96 -9.10 -7.75
N LEU A 282 -7.09 -10.42 -7.91
CA LEU A 282 -6.35 -11.18 -8.92
C LEU A 282 -6.70 -10.72 -10.34
N ARG A 283 -7.99 -10.47 -10.60
CA ARG A 283 -8.44 -9.91 -11.87
C ARG A 283 -7.78 -8.55 -12.14
N ARG A 284 -7.84 -7.61 -11.18
CA ARG A 284 -7.21 -6.28 -11.33
C ARG A 284 -5.70 -6.38 -11.47
N ALA A 285 -5.04 -7.26 -10.72
CA ALA A 285 -3.60 -7.47 -10.82
C ALA A 285 -3.21 -7.96 -12.22
N GLY A 286 -3.92 -8.94 -12.77
CA GLY A 286 -3.63 -9.47 -14.11
C GLY A 286 -3.96 -8.50 -15.24
N GLU A 287 -5.10 -7.78 -15.16
CA GLU A 287 -5.54 -6.90 -16.24
C GLU A 287 -4.97 -5.47 -16.16
N ARG A 288 -4.75 -4.95 -14.94
CA ARG A 288 -4.37 -3.55 -14.71
C ARG A 288 -3.09 -3.38 -13.91
N GLY A 289 -2.47 -4.46 -13.42
CA GLY A 289 -1.26 -4.39 -12.62
C GLY A 289 -0.11 -3.68 -13.32
N ILE A 290 0.73 -3.02 -12.53
CA ILE A 290 1.95 -2.35 -12.99
C ILE A 290 3.11 -2.83 -12.14
N ILE A 291 4.13 -3.41 -12.78
CA ILE A 291 5.39 -3.78 -12.15
C ILE A 291 6.47 -2.83 -12.65
N PHE A 292 7.10 -2.12 -11.72
CA PHE A 292 8.22 -1.24 -11.99
C PHE A 292 9.52 -1.95 -11.59
N ILE A 293 10.37 -2.25 -12.58
CA ILE A 293 11.68 -2.90 -12.41
C ILE A 293 12.76 -1.83 -12.44
N ASP A 294 13.29 -1.49 -11.27
CA ASP A 294 14.36 -0.50 -11.15
C ASP A 294 15.74 -1.14 -11.34
N GLU A 295 16.73 -0.36 -11.71
CA GLU A 295 18.13 -0.76 -11.86
C GLU A 295 18.34 -1.90 -12.87
N ILE A 296 17.55 -1.94 -13.96
CA ILE A 296 17.66 -2.99 -14.99
C ILE A 296 19.04 -2.96 -15.69
N ASP A 297 19.69 -1.81 -15.73
CA ASP A 297 21.04 -1.63 -16.27
C ASP A 297 22.12 -2.35 -15.47
N LYS A 298 21.86 -2.69 -14.21
CA LYS A 298 22.83 -3.42 -13.37
C LYS A 298 22.90 -4.92 -13.69
N ILE A 299 21.85 -5.46 -14.29
CA ILE A 299 21.84 -6.85 -14.79
C ILE A 299 22.18 -6.95 -16.29
N ALA A 300 22.40 -5.82 -16.98
CA ALA A 300 22.92 -5.81 -18.34
C ALA A 300 24.37 -6.30 -18.35
N THR A 301 24.68 -7.27 -19.23
CA THR A 301 25.99 -7.89 -19.33
C THR A 301 26.84 -7.23 -20.42
N ARG A 302 28.12 -6.97 -20.14
CA ARG A 302 29.08 -6.58 -21.16
C ARG A 302 29.79 -7.82 -21.67
N GLU A 303 29.91 -7.98 -22.99
CA GLU A 303 30.75 -9.02 -23.60
C GLU A 303 32.17 -8.96 -23.03
N GLY A 304 32.67 -10.05 -22.45
CA GLY A 304 34.09 -10.25 -22.15
C GLY A 304 34.55 -10.34 -20.68
N ARG A 305 33.67 -10.37 -19.69
CA ARG A 305 34.05 -10.59 -18.28
C ARG A 305 33.36 -11.79 -17.68
N GLY A 306 34.12 -12.84 -17.39
CA GLY A 306 33.68 -14.16 -16.95
C GLY A 306 32.93 -14.28 -15.60
N ALA A 307 32.43 -13.18 -15.04
CA ALA A 307 31.63 -13.19 -13.80
C ALA A 307 30.12 -12.90 -14.05
N ASP A 308 29.68 -12.84 -15.30
CA ASP A 308 28.39 -12.29 -15.69
C ASP A 308 27.29 -13.33 -15.97
N VAL A 309 27.56 -14.64 -15.80
CA VAL A 309 26.58 -15.71 -16.06
C VAL A 309 25.32 -15.55 -15.19
N SER A 310 25.49 -15.16 -13.95
CA SER A 310 24.36 -14.95 -13.00
C SER A 310 23.45 -13.77 -13.41
N ARG A 311 24.00 -12.71 -14.00
CA ARG A 311 23.21 -11.53 -14.44
C ARG A 311 22.38 -11.82 -15.69
N GLU A 312 22.95 -12.57 -16.63
CA GLU A 312 22.24 -13.03 -17.82
C GLU A 312 21.15 -14.04 -17.43
N GLY A 313 21.42 -14.92 -16.44
CA GLY A 313 20.44 -15.83 -15.87
C GLY A 313 19.20 -15.10 -15.32
N VAL A 314 19.41 -14.02 -14.56
CA VAL A 314 18.30 -13.18 -14.06
C VAL A 314 17.49 -12.58 -15.22
N GLN A 315 18.12 -12.10 -16.30
CA GLN A 315 17.38 -11.60 -17.46
C GLN A 315 16.55 -12.69 -18.12
N ARG A 316 17.09 -13.92 -18.25
CA ARG A 316 16.37 -15.07 -18.80
C ARG A 316 15.20 -15.51 -17.91
N ASP A 317 15.34 -15.40 -16.59
CA ASP A 317 14.27 -15.71 -15.64
C ASP A 317 13.16 -14.65 -15.62
N ILE A 318 13.49 -13.38 -15.85
CA ILE A 318 12.50 -12.29 -16.00
C ILE A 318 11.70 -12.42 -17.29
N LEU A 319 12.32 -12.94 -18.36
CA LEU A 319 11.71 -12.96 -19.69
C LEU A 319 10.34 -13.66 -19.75
N PRO A 320 10.14 -14.89 -19.22
CA PRO A 320 8.82 -15.53 -19.21
C PRO A 320 7.76 -14.71 -18.51
N ILE A 321 8.12 -14.01 -17.42
CA ILE A 321 7.20 -13.14 -16.67
C ILE A 321 6.74 -11.95 -17.52
N VAL A 322 7.66 -11.34 -18.27
CA VAL A 322 7.38 -10.20 -19.15
C VAL A 322 6.68 -10.62 -20.45
N GLU A 323 6.90 -11.85 -20.91
CA GLU A 323 6.25 -12.42 -22.09
C GLU A 323 4.80 -12.85 -21.86
N GLY A 324 4.45 -13.16 -20.62
CA GLY A 324 3.17 -13.69 -20.19
C GLY A 324 3.33 -15.12 -19.67
N SER A 325 3.13 -15.29 -18.40
CA SER A 325 3.14 -16.57 -17.70
C SER A 325 2.10 -16.59 -16.60
N THR A 326 1.78 -17.78 -16.11
CA THR A 326 0.87 -17.95 -14.97
C THR A 326 1.67 -18.29 -13.73
N VAL A 327 1.60 -17.45 -12.72
CA VAL A 327 2.30 -17.62 -11.45
C VAL A 327 1.32 -18.02 -10.35
N THR A 328 1.69 -19.02 -9.57
CA THR A 328 0.89 -19.45 -8.41
C THR A 328 1.18 -18.53 -7.22
N THR A 329 0.11 -17.99 -6.64
CA THR A 329 0.16 -17.16 -5.44
C THR A 329 -0.66 -17.82 -4.32
N LYS A 330 -0.50 -17.38 -3.09
CA LYS A 330 -1.33 -17.84 -1.95
C LYS A 330 -2.83 -17.50 -2.07
N TYR A 331 -3.18 -16.65 -3.03
CA TYR A 331 -4.56 -16.21 -3.30
C TYR A 331 -5.19 -16.87 -4.53
N GLY A 332 -4.39 -17.60 -5.30
CA GLY A 332 -4.76 -18.21 -6.58
C GLY A 332 -3.72 -17.93 -7.66
N THR A 333 -4.01 -18.34 -8.88
CA THR A 333 -3.12 -18.13 -10.04
C THR A 333 -3.29 -16.72 -10.62
N LEU A 334 -2.19 -16.11 -11.03
CA LEU A 334 -2.14 -14.79 -11.66
C LEU A 334 -1.42 -14.89 -13.01
N ALA A 335 -2.11 -14.53 -14.09
CA ALA A 335 -1.52 -14.41 -15.42
C ALA A 335 -0.90 -13.03 -15.62
N THR A 336 0.28 -12.96 -16.24
CA THR A 336 1.04 -11.71 -16.43
C THR A 336 0.89 -11.10 -17.82
N ASP A 337 0.15 -11.72 -18.73
CA ASP A 337 -0.01 -11.32 -20.14
C ASP A 337 -0.43 -9.85 -20.32
N HIS A 338 -1.20 -9.31 -19.39
CA HIS A 338 -1.72 -7.94 -19.46
C HIS A 338 -1.16 -7.03 -18.38
N VAL A 339 -0.21 -7.50 -17.58
CA VAL A 339 0.56 -6.65 -16.64
C VAL A 339 1.44 -5.69 -17.44
N LEU A 340 1.49 -4.43 -17.04
CA LEU A 340 2.39 -3.45 -17.63
C LEU A 340 3.72 -3.46 -16.89
N PHE A 341 4.77 -3.81 -17.61
CA PHE A 341 6.13 -3.70 -17.07
C PHE A 341 6.76 -2.37 -17.50
N ILE A 342 7.30 -1.67 -16.52
CA ILE A 342 8.08 -0.44 -16.73
C ILE A 342 9.47 -0.71 -16.14
N ALA A 343 10.45 -0.90 -16.99
CA ALA A 343 11.84 -1.04 -16.56
C ALA A 343 12.53 0.31 -16.53
N ALA A 344 13.44 0.52 -15.59
CA ALA A 344 14.21 1.75 -15.46
C ALA A 344 15.67 1.47 -15.17
N GLY A 345 16.55 2.24 -15.77
CA GLY A 345 17.99 2.17 -15.55
C GLY A 345 18.68 3.51 -15.85
N ALA A 346 19.83 3.72 -15.25
CA ALA A 346 20.65 4.89 -15.55
C ALA A 346 21.46 4.71 -16.83
N PHE A 347 21.89 3.49 -17.12
CA PHE A 347 22.70 3.12 -18.31
C PHE A 347 23.99 3.95 -18.46
N HIS A 348 24.60 4.40 -17.34
CA HIS A 348 25.89 5.10 -17.37
C HIS A 348 27.04 4.20 -17.76
N MET A 349 27.05 2.96 -17.26
CA MET A 349 28.11 1.98 -17.46
C MET A 349 27.76 0.92 -18.51
N SER A 350 26.50 0.77 -18.85
CA SER A 350 25.95 -0.18 -19.83
C SER A 350 25.07 0.57 -20.83
N LYS A 351 24.66 -0.11 -21.89
CA LYS A 351 23.71 0.41 -22.89
C LYS A 351 22.45 -0.46 -22.88
N PRO A 352 21.31 0.05 -23.33
CA PRO A 352 20.11 -0.78 -23.54
C PRO A 352 20.36 -1.98 -24.47
N SER A 353 21.34 -1.89 -25.38
CA SER A 353 21.76 -2.98 -26.24
C SER A 353 22.55 -4.09 -25.54
N ASP A 354 22.96 -3.89 -24.30
CA ASP A 354 23.67 -4.88 -23.49
C ASP A 354 22.69 -5.81 -22.73
N LEU A 355 21.38 -5.53 -22.80
CA LEU A 355 20.35 -6.48 -22.42
C LEU A 355 20.24 -7.58 -23.48
N ILE A 356 19.79 -8.79 -23.07
CA ILE A 356 19.58 -9.87 -24.05
C ILE A 356 18.55 -9.45 -25.12
N PRO A 357 18.74 -9.86 -26.40
CA PRO A 357 17.90 -9.40 -27.51
C PRO A 357 16.40 -9.64 -27.31
N GLU A 358 16.05 -10.75 -26.69
CA GLU A 358 14.67 -11.14 -26.38
C GLU A 358 14.02 -10.14 -25.43
N LEU A 359 14.73 -9.77 -24.36
CA LEU A 359 14.23 -8.79 -23.38
C LEU A 359 14.13 -7.39 -24.00
N GLN A 360 15.09 -7.00 -24.88
CA GLN A 360 15.01 -5.74 -25.63
C GLN A 360 13.72 -5.67 -26.48
N GLY A 361 13.34 -6.78 -27.12
CA GLY A 361 12.12 -6.90 -27.93
C GLY A 361 10.83 -6.74 -27.12
N ARG A 362 10.87 -7.06 -25.82
CA ARG A 362 9.72 -6.95 -24.90
C ARG A 362 9.56 -5.55 -24.30
N PHE A 363 10.54 -4.67 -24.45
CA PHE A 363 10.48 -3.26 -24.07
C PHE A 363 10.56 -2.35 -25.31
N PRO A 364 9.54 -2.34 -26.19
CA PRO A 364 9.56 -1.61 -27.46
C PRO A 364 9.49 -0.09 -27.30
N ILE A 365 8.95 0.41 -26.17
CA ILE A 365 8.87 1.84 -25.91
C ILE A 365 10.08 2.24 -25.07
N ARG A 366 11.00 2.97 -25.68
CA ARG A 366 12.18 3.51 -25.00
C ARG A 366 12.03 5.00 -24.82
N VAL A 367 12.22 5.47 -23.58
CA VAL A 367 12.07 6.88 -23.23
C VAL A 367 13.27 7.34 -22.43
N GLU A 368 13.91 8.37 -22.95
CA GLU A 368 15.00 9.05 -22.26
C GLU A 368 14.44 10.16 -21.38
N LEU A 369 14.92 10.20 -20.14
CA LEU A 369 14.66 11.25 -19.17
C LEU A 369 15.88 12.15 -19.10
N ASP A 370 15.65 13.44 -19.22
CA ASP A 370 16.69 14.45 -19.20
C ASP A 370 17.16 14.72 -17.76
N SER A 371 18.42 15.15 -17.61
CA SER A 371 18.93 15.66 -16.33
C SER A 371 18.16 16.90 -15.93
N LEU A 372 17.99 17.10 -14.61
CA LEU A 372 17.30 18.26 -14.06
C LEU A 372 18.20 19.50 -14.14
N THR A 373 17.61 20.62 -14.55
CA THR A 373 18.26 21.93 -14.60
C THR A 373 18.01 22.72 -13.30
N ALA A 374 18.73 23.82 -13.10
CA ALA A 374 18.47 24.71 -11.97
C ALA A 374 17.02 25.21 -11.93
N ALA A 375 16.44 25.53 -13.07
CA ALA A 375 15.03 25.93 -13.15
C ALA A 375 14.05 24.80 -12.76
N ASP A 376 14.41 23.54 -13.10
CA ASP A 376 13.64 22.38 -12.64
C ASP A 376 13.73 22.21 -11.13
N PHE A 377 14.91 22.44 -10.53
CA PHE A 377 15.08 22.39 -9.08
C PHE A 377 14.29 23.48 -8.36
N GLU A 378 14.29 24.72 -8.84
CA GLU A 378 13.44 25.78 -8.29
C GLU A 378 11.96 25.38 -8.33
N THR A 379 11.55 24.81 -9.46
CA THR A 379 10.20 24.32 -9.64
C THR A 379 9.87 23.18 -8.67
N ILE A 380 10.76 22.19 -8.51
CA ILE A 380 10.60 21.06 -7.56
C ILE A 380 10.50 21.53 -6.12
N LEU A 381 11.23 22.58 -5.76
CA LEU A 381 11.19 23.15 -4.42
C LEU A 381 9.86 23.80 -4.07
N THR A 382 9.13 24.33 -5.07
CA THR A 382 8.01 25.26 -4.84
C THR A 382 6.66 24.83 -5.39
N GLN A 383 6.60 24.23 -6.59
CA GLN A 383 5.34 24.05 -7.33
C GLN A 383 4.58 22.73 -7.09
N PRO A 384 5.22 21.54 -6.91
CA PRO A 384 4.48 20.31 -6.68
C PRO A 384 3.59 20.39 -5.44
N LYS A 385 2.45 19.68 -5.44
CA LYS A 385 1.56 19.58 -4.25
C LYS A 385 2.28 19.11 -2.99
N ASN A 386 3.39 18.41 -3.15
CA ASN A 386 4.28 17.94 -2.10
C ASN A 386 5.66 18.59 -2.18
N ALA A 387 5.71 19.89 -2.52
CA ALA A 387 6.96 20.62 -2.62
C ALA A 387 7.80 20.51 -1.35
N LEU A 388 9.12 20.33 -1.52
CA LEU A 388 10.02 20.06 -0.38
C LEU A 388 10.01 21.19 0.64
N LEU A 389 10.02 22.46 0.20
CA LEU A 389 10.00 23.59 1.12
C LEU A 389 8.71 23.63 1.95
N MET A 390 7.57 23.25 1.38
CA MET A 390 6.32 23.14 2.14
C MET A 390 6.41 22.07 3.23
N GLN A 391 7.07 20.94 2.95
CA GLN A 391 7.24 19.87 3.93
C GLN A 391 8.11 20.30 5.10
N TYR A 392 9.28 20.93 4.83
CA TYR A 392 10.17 21.43 5.88
C TYR A 392 9.53 22.57 6.68
N THR A 393 8.81 23.48 6.01
CA THR A 393 8.07 24.54 6.70
C THR A 393 7.03 23.96 7.65
N ALA A 394 6.25 22.96 7.21
CA ALA A 394 5.25 22.31 8.05
C ALA A 394 5.88 21.52 9.20
N LEU A 395 7.02 20.86 8.96
CA LEU A 395 7.75 20.11 9.98
C LEU A 395 8.23 21.02 11.10
N LEU A 396 8.90 22.12 10.76
CA LEU A 396 9.44 23.07 11.74
C LEU A 396 8.33 23.90 12.42
N ALA A 397 7.22 24.15 11.72
CA ALA A 397 6.04 24.80 12.30
C ALA A 397 5.39 23.94 13.42
N ALA A 398 5.55 22.60 13.40
CA ALA A 398 5.07 21.75 14.48
C ALA A 398 5.75 22.04 15.82
N ASP A 399 7.01 22.51 15.80
CA ASP A 399 7.77 22.97 16.97
C ASP A 399 7.66 24.50 17.18
N GLY A 400 6.76 25.18 16.44
CA GLY A 400 6.48 26.61 16.60
C GLY A 400 7.41 27.54 15.82
N VAL A 401 8.32 27.02 15.00
CA VAL A 401 9.22 27.82 14.16
C VAL A 401 8.46 28.39 12.96
N SER A 402 8.60 29.70 12.71
CA SER A 402 8.08 30.37 11.53
C SER A 402 9.19 30.60 10.52
N LEU A 403 9.10 29.95 9.34
CA LEU A 403 10.06 30.15 8.25
C LEU A 403 9.52 31.13 7.21
N ASP A 404 10.33 32.15 6.86
CA ASP A 404 10.14 33.03 5.71
C ASP A 404 11.23 32.74 4.69
N ILE A 405 10.92 31.95 3.66
CA ILE A 405 11.88 31.53 2.63
C ILE A 405 11.74 32.43 1.41
N ARG A 406 12.77 33.22 1.14
CA ARG A 406 12.76 34.21 0.07
C ARG A 406 13.05 33.60 -1.31
N PRO A 407 12.57 34.21 -2.41
CA PRO A 407 12.83 33.73 -3.76
C PRO A 407 14.32 33.63 -4.13
N ASP A 408 15.15 34.53 -3.61
CA ASP A 408 16.61 34.51 -3.82
C ASP A 408 17.30 33.33 -3.12
N ALA A 409 16.78 32.92 -1.96
CA ALA A 409 17.23 31.69 -1.29
C ALA A 409 16.89 30.45 -2.14
N ILE A 410 15.69 30.37 -2.70
CA ILE A 410 15.26 29.26 -3.54
C ILE A 410 16.20 29.11 -4.76
N ALA A 411 16.48 30.23 -5.43
CA ALA A 411 17.42 30.27 -6.55
C ALA A 411 18.85 29.85 -6.13
N ALA A 412 19.30 30.27 -4.94
CA ALA A 412 20.61 29.89 -4.41
C ALA A 412 20.69 28.37 -4.10
N ILE A 413 19.66 27.81 -3.47
CA ILE A 413 19.56 26.36 -3.18
C ILE A 413 19.58 25.55 -4.50
N ALA A 414 18.76 25.95 -5.47
CA ALA A 414 18.69 25.28 -6.78
C ALA A 414 20.01 25.30 -7.52
N ARG A 415 20.70 26.46 -7.53
CA ARG A 415 22.03 26.62 -8.14
C ARG A 415 23.06 25.72 -7.46
N ILE A 416 23.17 25.73 -6.13
CA ILE A 416 24.12 24.89 -5.38
C ILE A 416 23.85 23.41 -5.67
N ALA A 417 22.58 22.97 -5.63
CA ALA A 417 22.23 21.58 -5.92
C ALA A 417 22.60 21.18 -7.36
N THR A 418 22.47 22.10 -8.32
CA THR A 418 22.88 21.85 -9.73
C THR A 418 24.39 21.74 -9.84
N GLU A 419 25.13 22.71 -9.30
CA GLU A 419 26.59 22.75 -9.31
C GLU A 419 27.22 21.48 -8.70
N VAL A 420 26.67 21.01 -7.58
CA VAL A 420 27.12 19.78 -6.92
C VAL A 420 26.79 18.54 -7.78
N ASN A 421 25.60 18.47 -8.37
CA ASN A 421 25.24 17.36 -9.26
C ASN A 421 26.07 17.32 -10.57
N GLU A 422 26.54 18.46 -11.05
CA GLU A 422 27.40 18.52 -12.25
C GLU A 422 28.84 18.14 -11.94
N ARG A 423 29.33 18.50 -10.76
CA ARG A 423 30.69 18.25 -10.34
C ARG A 423 30.90 16.82 -9.81
N ASP A 424 29.97 16.35 -9.02
CA ASP A 424 30.01 15.07 -8.32
C ASP A 424 29.12 14.03 -9.00
N GLU A 425 28.69 12.97 -8.28
CA GLU A 425 27.73 12.02 -8.80
C GLU A 425 26.34 12.68 -8.95
N ASN A 426 25.77 12.61 -10.13
CA ASN A 426 24.46 13.16 -10.42
C ASN A 426 23.37 12.27 -9.83
N ILE A 427 22.85 12.64 -8.66
CA ILE A 427 21.73 11.97 -7.98
C ILE A 427 20.39 12.69 -8.17
N GLY A 428 20.35 13.68 -9.05
CA GLY A 428 19.13 14.42 -9.41
C GLY A 428 18.48 15.12 -8.23
N ALA A 429 17.16 15.07 -8.15
CA ALA A 429 16.39 15.73 -7.08
C ALA A 429 16.65 15.19 -5.67
N ARG A 430 17.30 14.01 -5.53
CA ARG A 430 17.71 13.53 -4.21
C ARG A 430 18.71 14.49 -3.55
N ARG A 431 19.52 15.21 -4.34
CA ARG A 431 20.44 16.23 -3.85
C ARG A 431 19.73 17.34 -3.08
N LEU A 432 18.50 17.70 -3.47
CA LEU A 432 17.72 18.71 -2.74
C LEU A 432 17.42 18.30 -1.30
N HIS A 433 17.17 17.01 -1.03
CA HIS A 433 16.95 16.53 0.34
C HIS A 433 18.20 16.74 1.19
N THR A 434 19.37 16.31 0.71
CA THR A 434 20.62 16.47 1.48
C THR A 434 20.99 17.95 1.70
N VAL A 435 20.79 18.77 0.68
CA VAL A 435 21.00 20.23 0.78
C VAL A 435 20.06 20.87 1.80
N LEU A 436 18.77 20.52 1.79
CA LEU A 436 17.79 21.06 2.73
C LEU A 436 17.99 20.56 4.15
N GLU A 437 18.31 19.26 4.33
CA GLU A 437 18.65 18.72 5.65
C GLU A 437 19.79 19.53 6.28
N ARG A 438 20.85 19.79 5.51
CA ARG A 438 21.97 20.57 6.01
C ARG A 438 21.63 22.04 6.27
N LEU A 439 20.79 22.63 5.41
CA LEU A 439 20.35 24.02 5.55
C LEU A 439 19.55 24.25 6.84
N PHE A 440 18.67 23.29 7.16
CA PHE A 440 17.76 23.41 8.30
C PHE A 440 18.24 22.72 9.57
N GLU A 441 19.40 22.06 9.57
CA GLU A 441 19.93 21.27 10.68
C GLU A 441 19.97 22.07 12.00
N GLU A 442 20.58 23.25 12.00
CA GLU A 442 20.72 24.10 13.19
C GLU A 442 19.37 24.64 13.68
N ILE A 443 18.48 24.99 12.73
CA ILE A 443 17.15 25.48 13.07
C ILE A 443 16.34 24.36 13.74
N GLY A 444 16.39 23.15 13.16
CA GLY A 444 15.70 21.98 13.70
C GLY A 444 16.24 21.54 15.06
N TYR A 445 17.56 21.67 15.29
CA TYR A 445 18.15 21.36 16.58
C TYR A 445 17.71 22.34 17.67
N ALA A 446 17.61 23.63 17.35
CA ALA A 446 17.24 24.68 18.32
C ALA A 446 15.69 24.81 18.48
N ALA A 447 14.89 24.29 17.56
CA ALA A 447 13.45 24.48 17.52
C ALA A 447 12.69 24.14 18.81
N PRO A 448 12.95 22.99 19.49
CA PRO A 448 12.22 22.63 20.70
C PRO A 448 12.47 23.58 21.88
N GLU A 449 13.61 24.26 21.91
CA GLU A 449 14.00 25.14 23.01
C GLU A 449 13.68 26.62 22.72
N SER A 450 13.72 26.98 21.45
CA SER A 450 13.41 28.34 20.98
C SER A 450 12.65 28.25 19.65
N ALA A 451 11.48 28.87 19.56
CA ALA A 451 10.66 28.92 18.35
C ALA A 451 10.82 30.28 17.64
N PRO A 452 11.97 30.57 16.96
CA PRO A 452 12.22 31.84 16.32
C PRO A 452 11.47 31.98 15.00
N ALA A 453 11.18 33.22 14.63
CA ALA A 453 10.91 33.53 13.23
C ALA A 453 12.25 33.65 12.48
N VAL A 454 12.47 32.79 11.49
CA VAL A 454 13.72 32.73 10.74
C VAL A 454 13.45 33.13 9.28
N THR A 455 14.21 34.10 8.78
CA THR A 455 14.20 34.47 7.37
C THR A 455 15.38 33.78 6.67
N ILE A 456 15.06 33.02 5.62
CA ILE A 456 16.05 32.34 4.76
C ILE A 456 16.20 33.15 3.48
N ASP A 457 17.35 33.77 3.29
CA ASP A 457 17.73 34.54 2.10
C ASP A 457 18.98 33.93 1.44
N ALA A 458 19.41 34.46 0.29
CA ALA A 458 20.60 33.95 -0.41
C ALA A 458 21.88 34.01 0.42
N PRO A 459 22.18 35.10 1.19
CA PRO A 459 23.31 35.12 2.10
C PRO A 459 23.29 34.00 3.12
N TYR A 460 22.15 33.71 3.75
CA TYR A 460 22.01 32.60 4.70
C TYR A 460 22.33 31.24 4.06
N VAL A 461 21.83 31.00 2.85
CA VAL A 461 22.10 29.76 2.11
C VAL A 461 23.60 29.62 1.79
N VAL A 462 24.24 30.70 1.33
CA VAL A 462 25.67 30.69 1.01
C VAL A 462 26.53 30.50 2.27
N GLU A 463 26.20 31.12 3.38
CA GLU A 463 26.90 30.95 4.66
C GLU A 463 26.89 29.49 5.12
N ARG A 464 25.72 28.80 5.00
CA ARG A 464 25.57 27.43 5.50
C ARG A 464 26.05 26.35 4.55
N LEU A 465 26.00 26.58 3.27
CA LEU A 465 26.26 25.57 2.25
C LEU A 465 27.48 25.88 1.38
N GLY A 466 27.96 27.13 1.34
CA GLY A 466 28.96 27.57 0.39
C GLY A 466 30.30 26.85 0.55
N GLU A 467 30.78 26.66 1.78
CA GLU A 467 32.05 25.95 2.06
C GLU A 467 31.95 24.47 1.69
N ILE A 468 30.80 23.83 2.00
CA ILE A 468 30.55 22.43 1.68
C ILE A 468 30.42 22.23 0.15
N ALA A 469 29.72 23.14 -0.50
CA ALA A 469 29.58 23.12 -1.94
C ALA A 469 30.90 23.38 -2.69
N ALA A 470 31.79 24.18 -2.13
CA ALA A 470 33.10 24.50 -2.75
C ALA A 470 34.12 23.36 -2.60
N ASN A 471 34.01 22.53 -1.57
CA ASN A 471 34.97 21.47 -1.25
C ASN A 471 34.43 20.08 -1.73
N ALA A 472 35.06 19.48 -2.74
CA ALA A 472 34.64 18.21 -3.29
C ALA A 472 34.64 17.05 -2.28
N ASP A 473 35.62 17.01 -1.36
CA ASP A 473 35.70 15.96 -0.34
C ASP A 473 34.58 16.11 0.69
N LEU A 474 34.27 17.33 1.14
CA LEU A 474 33.15 17.59 2.05
C LEU A 474 31.80 17.38 1.38
N SER A 475 31.68 17.76 0.12
CA SER A 475 30.45 17.55 -0.67
C SER A 475 30.12 16.07 -0.83
N ASN A 476 31.10 15.22 -1.14
CA ASN A 476 30.89 13.77 -1.26
C ASN A 476 30.55 13.08 0.07
N PHE A 477 30.94 13.69 1.21
CA PHE A 477 30.66 13.14 2.54
C PHE A 477 29.36 13.65 3.16
N ILE A 478 28.95 14.89 2.84
CA ILE A 478 27.87 15.59 3.54
C ILE A 478 26.65 15.80 2.65
N LEU A 479 26.83 16.04 1.37
CA LEU A 479 25.79 16.26 0.37
C LEU A 479 25.67 15.06 -0.59
#